data_c27a3c2021e58c4f8a346ff40cf21439
#
_entry.id   c27a3c2021e58c4f8a346ff40cf21439
#
_cell.length_a   1.000
_cell.length_b   1.000
_cell.length_c   1.000
_cell.angle_alpha   90.00
_cell.angle_beta   90.00
_cell.angle_gamma   90.00
#
_symmetry.space_group_name_H-M   'P 1'
#
loop_
_entity.id
_entity.type
_entity.pdbx_description
1 polymer ?
#
loop_
_entity_poly.entity_id
_entity_poly.type
_entity_poly.pdbx_seq_one_letter_code
_entity_poly.pdbx_strand_id
1 'polypeptide(L)'
;MIVLEGVKKSFGKKKILTGVNLKINEGSSLVIIGRSGTGKSVLIKCILALENYDEGTIHINKIENSNKNNKTFYDQFGMLFQGGALFDSIPIWENISFRLLRGNQKISRSDAKQLASEKLKLVGLNSDIIDLYPSELSGGMQKRVALARAIAGDPKVIFFDEPTTGLDPIMANVINRLIREIVVEMGVTAITITHDINSTRIIADDVAMLDSGKVQWKGKINHLDNSGNKMVDQFINGLATGPISNNY
;
A
#
# COMPACT_ATOMS: atom_id res chain seq x y z
N MET A 1 4.72 -6.82 13.19
CA MET A 1 6.07 -6.34 12.82
C MET A 1 6.54 -7.03 11.53
N ILE A 2 7.10 -6.28 10.57
CA ILE A 2 7.65 -6.81 9.30
C ILE A 2 9.14 -6.51 9.26
N VAL A 3 9.97 -7.51 8.91
CA VAL A 3 11.43 -7.40 8.86
C VAL A 3 11.94 -7.98 7.56
N LEU A 4 12.73 -7.20 6.85
CA LEU A 4 13.43 -7.58 5.63
C LEU A 4 14.94 -7.53 5.89
N GLU A 5 15.67 -8.57 5.53
CA GLU A 5 17.12 -8.65 5.72
C GLU A 5 17.79 -9.09 4.42
N GLY A 6 18.59 -8.19 3.84
CA GLY A 6 19.39 -8.45 2.67
C GLY A 6 18.61 -8.84 1.40
N VAL A 7 17.33 -8.40 1.28
CA VAL A 7 16.44 -8.84 0.19
C VAL A 7 16.95 -8.37 -1.16
N LYS A 8 17.19 -9.34 -2.07
CA LYS A 8 17.60 -9.10 -3.46
C LYS A 8 16.59 -9.65 -4.43
N LYS A 9 16.41 -8.99 -5.57
CA LYS A 9 15.55 -9.40 -6.66
C LYS A 9 16.08 -8.92 -8.00
N SER A 10 16.13 -9.83 -8.96
CA SER A 10 16.52 -9.52 -10.33
C SER A 10 15.50 -10.10 -11.31
N PHE A 11 15.39 -9.49 -12.49
CA PHE A 11 14.68 -10.02 -13.65
C PHE A 11 15.69 -10.16 -14.80
N GLY A 12 16.08 -11.38 -15.07
CA GLY A 12 17.19 -11.67 -15.98
C GLY A 12 18.48 -10.98 -15.47
N LYS A 13 19.10 -10.15 -16.30
CA LYS A 13 20.32 -9.42 -15.93
C LYS A 13 20.06 -8.11 -15.14
N LYS A 14 18.80 -7.66 -15.08
CA LYS A 14 18.44 -6.39 -14.43
C LYS A 14 18.21 -6.60 -12.93
N LYS A 15 19.14 -6.08 -12.11
CA LYS A 15 18.98 -6.05 -10.64
C LYS A 15 17.99 -4.97 -10.24
N ILE A 16 16.95 -5.32 -9.48
CA ILE A 16 15.90 -4.40 -9.03
C ILE A 16 16.05 -4.10 -7.53
N LEU A 17 16.18 -5.14 -6.70
CA LEU A 17 16.50 -5.00 -5.29
C LEU A 17 17.90 -5.57 -5.07
N THR A 18 18.75 -4.81 -4.38
CA THR A 18 20.19 -5.10 -4.29
C THR A 18 20.68 -5.32 -2.86
N GLY A 19 19.75 -5.71 -1.96
CA GLY A 19 20.01 -5.95 -0.54
C GLY A 19 19.22 -4.98 0.33
N VAL A 20 17.90 -5.09 0.29
CA VAL A 20 16.99 -4.25 1.10
C VAL A 20 16.98 -4.75 2.54
N ASN A 21 17.30 -3.86 3.46
CA ASN A 21 17.11 -4.03 4.89
C ASN A 21 16.05 -3.04 5.37
N LEU A 22 14.96 -3.53 5.98
CA LEU A 22 13.86 -2.69 6.40
C LEU A 22 13.10 -3.34 7.55
N LYS A 23 12.86 -2.56 8.60
CA LYS A 23 12.02 -2.98 9.73
C LYS A 23 10.83 -2.07 9.85
N ILE A 24 9.62 -2.62 9.93
CA ILE A 24 8.35 -1.91 10.05
C ILE A 24 7.70 -2.35 11.36
N ASN A 25 7.43 -1.40 12.23
CA ASN A 25 6.83 -1.68 13.52
C ASN A 25 5.33 -1.99 13.35
N GLU A 26 4.80 -2.79 14.24
CA GLU A 26 3.36 -3.08 14.28
C GLU A 26 2.58 -1.81 14.62
N GLY A 27 1.42 -1.61 13.98
CA GLY A 27 0.57 -0.44 14.17
C GLY A 27 1.14 0.87 13.63
N SER A 28 2.28 0.86 12.91
CA SER A 28 2.85 2.06 12.31
C SER A 28 2.52 2.19 10.82
N SER A 29 2.46 3.43 10.35
CA SER A 29 2.34 3.78 8.93
C SER A 29 3.71 4.11 8.36
N LEU A 30 4.27 3.22 7.54
CA LEU A 30 5.50 3.46 6.79
C LEU A 30 5.17 3.92 5.38
N VAL A 31 5.73 5.05 4.97
CA VAL A 31 5.68 5.48 3.57
C VAL A 31 7.05 5.24 2.92
N ILE A 32 7.05 4.54 1.77
CA ILE A 32 8.24 4.30 0.96
C ILE A 32 8.22 5.26 -0.22
N ILE A 33 9.12 6.23 -0.19
CA ILE A 33 9.29 7.21 -1.26
C ILE A 33 10.43 6.82 -2.21
N GLY A 34 10.44 7.40 -3.40
CA GLY A 34 11.49 7.23 -4.39
C GLY A 34 10.96 7.37 -5.81
N ARG A 35 11.86 7.54 -6.78
CA ARG A 35 11.51 7.74 -8.19
C ARG A 35 10.74 6.54 -8.77
N SER A 36 10.04 6.76 -9.89
CA SER A 36 9.48 5.65 -10.66
C SER A 36 10.57 4.66 -11.08
N GLY A 37 10.25 3.37 -11.03
CA GLY A 37 11.18 2.32 -11.44
C GLY A 37 12.28 1.94 -10.43
N THR A 38 12.34 2.52 -9.23
CA THR A 38 13.35 2.17 -8.20
C THR A 38 13.12 0.83 -7.50
N GLY A 39 12.01 0.12 -7.82
CA GLY A 39 11.73 -1.20 -7.25
C GLY A 39 10.68 -1.22 -6.15
N LYS A 40 10.00 -0.09 -5.84
CA LYS A 40 9.01 -0.01 -4.77
C LYS A 40 7.89 -1.04 -4.90
N SER A 41 7.23 -1.12 -6.05
CA SER A 41 6.15 -2.11 -6.28
C SER A 41 6.67 -3.55 -6.30
N VAL A 42 7.93 -3.77 -6.74
CA VAL A 42 8.57 -5.10 -6.66
C VAL A 42 8.80 -5.47 -5.20
N LEU A 43 9.23 -4.53 -4.36
CA LEU A 43 9.41 -4.74 -2.93
C LEU A 43 8.10 -5.18 -2.25
N ILE A 44 6.98 -4.48 -2.52
CA ILE A 44 5.66 -4.89 -2.00
C ILE A 44 5.28 -6.29 -2.50
N LYS A 45 5.47 -6.59 -3.80
CA LYS A 45 5.18 -7.93 -4.33
C LYS A 45 6.00 -9.02 -3.65
N CYS A 46 7.28 -8.74 -3.33
CA CYS A 46 8.11 -9.67 -2.55
C CYS A 46 7.58 -9.85 -1.12
N ILE A 47 7.18 -8.76 -0.43
CA ILE A 47 6.60 -8.84 0.92
C ILE A 47 5.30 -9.65 0.90
N LEU A 48 4.45 -9.46 -0.10
CA LEU A 48 3.19 -10.19 -0.29
C LEU A 48 3.37 -11.63 -0.82
N ALA A 49 4.61 -12.08 -1.04
CA ALA A 49 4.92 -13.37 -1.69
C ALA A 49 4.24 -13.56 -3.08
N LEU A 50 3.86 -12.46 -3.74
CA LEU A 50 3.38 -12.46 -5.14
C LEU A 50 4.55 -12.56 -6.12
N GLU A 51 5.75 -12.19 -5.70
CA GLU A 51 7.00 -12.31 -6.44
C GLU A 51 8.06 -12.96 -5.55
N ASN A 52 8.83 -13.89 -6.09
CA ASN A 52 9.95 -14.50 -5.36
C ASN A 52 11.13 -13.54 -5.31
N TYR A 53 11.74 -13.39 -4.15
CA TYR A 53 13.06 -12.75 -4.04
C TYR A 53 14.16 -13.80 -4.27
N ASP A 54 15.34 -13.36 -4.67
CA ASP A 54 16.45 -14.24 -5.03
C ASP A 54 17.31 -14.59 -3.82
N GLU A 55 17.52 -13.62 -2.90
CA GLU A 55 18.32 -13.78 -1.69
C GLU A 55 17.74 -12.94 -0.54
N GLY A 56 18.13 -13.24 0.69
CA GLY A 56 17.69 -12.57 1.90
C GLY A 56 16.50 -13.24 2.56
N THR A 57 15.87 -12.57 3.53
CA THR A 57 14.71 -13.08 4.26
C THR A 57 13.65 -11.99 4.43
N ILE A 58 12.39 -12.40 4.48
CA ILE A 58 11.25 -11.53 4.81
C ILE A 58 10.41 -12.23 5.88
N HIS A 59 10.29 -11.61 7.04
CA HIS A 59 9.49 -12.10 8.15
C HIS A 59 8.30 -11.18 8.39
N ILE A 60 7.10 -11.74 8.51
CA ILE A 60 5.88 -11.02 8.86
C ILE A 60 5.32 -11.66 10.12
N ASN A 61 5.26 -10.90 11.22
CA ASN A 61 4.83 -11.39 12.53
C ASN A 61 5.56 -12.68 12.95
N LYS A 62 6.88 -12.72 12.74
CA LYS A 62 7.79 -13.86 13.01
C LYS A 62 7.59 -15.08 12.10
N ILE A 63 6.73 -15.00 11.09
CA ILE A 63 6.53 -16.06 10.09
C ILE A 63 7.31 -15.64 8.84
N GLU A 64 8.20 -16.51 8.38
CA GLU A 64 8.88 -16.29 7.10
C GLU A 64 7.89 -16.43 5.94
N ASN A 65 7.90 -15.48 5.02
CA ASN A 65 6.95 -15.45 3.91
C ASN A 65 7.24 -16.47 2.79
N SER A 66 8.30 -17.28 2.93
CA SER A 66 8.60 -18.40 2.03
C SER A 66 7.51 -19.48 2.05
N ASN A 67 6.67 -19.52 3.07
CA ASN A 67 5.62 -20.53 3.27
C ASN A 67 4.32 -20.19 2.49
N LYS A 68 4.42 -20.14 1.15
CA LYS A 68 3.35 -19.75 0.21
C LYS A 68 2.08 -20.61 0.25
N ASN A 69 2.13 -21.80 0.83
CA ASN A 69 1.00 -22.72 0.90
C ASN A 69 0.04 -22.45 2.05
N ASN A 70 0.32 -21.44 2.89
CA ASN A 70 -0.57 -21.09 3.98
C ASN A 70 -1.69 -20.17 3.45
N LYS A 71 -2.86 -20.71 3.18
CA LYS A 71 -4.04 -19.96 2.73
C LYS A 71 -4.41 -18.81 3.67
N THR A 72 -4.10 -18.95 4.97
CA THR A 72 -4.35 -17.91 5.98
C THR A 72 -3.31 -16.77 5.94
N PHE A 73 -2.20 -16.94 5.21
CA PHE A 73 -1.18 -15.90 5.06
C PHE A 73 -1.76 -14.64 4.40
N TYR A 74 -2.53 -14.82 3.33
CA TYR A 74 -3.12 -13.69 2.60
C TYR A 74 -4.31 -13.05 3.35
N ASP A 75 -4.94 -13.75 4.29
CA ASP A 75 -6.10 -13.24 5.02
C ASP A 75 -5.74 -12.06 5.94
N GLN A 76 -4.47 -11.95 6.34
CA GLN A 76 -3.99 -10.84 7.16
C GLN A 76 -3.72 -9.54 6.39
N PHE A 77 -3.81 -9.55 5.05
CA PHE A 77 -3.47 -8.41 4.21
C PHE A 77 -4.68 -7.75 3.57
N GLY A 78 -4.67 -6.42 3.57
CA GLY A 78 -5.46 -5.59 2.67
C GLY A 78 -4.55 -4.96 1.62
N MET A 79 -5.09 -4.69 0.43
CA MET A 79 -4.34 -3.98 -0.60
C MET A 79 -5.22 -3.05 -1.41
N LEU A 80 -4.76 -1.81 -1.53
CA LEU A 80 -5.27 -0.84 -2.50
C LEU A 80 -4.23 -0.70 -3.61
N PHE A 81 -4.60 -1.13 -4.81
CA PHE A 81 -3.76 -1.05 -6.00
C PHE A 81 -3.81 0.33 -6.63
N GLN A 82 -2.77 0.67 -7.39
CA GLN A 82 -2.75 1.85 -8.27
C GLN A 82 -3.98 1.88 -9.15
N GLY A 83 -4.81 2.62 -9.38
CA GLY A 83 -6.03 2.53 -10.19
C GLY A 83 -7.25 1.91 -9.51
N GLY A 84 -7.11 1.45 -8.24
CA GLY A 84 -8.20 0.80 -7.50
C GLY A 84 -8.42 -0.66 -7.87
N ALA A 85 -8.24 -1.07 -9.12
CA ALA A 85 -8.40 -2.44 -9.65
C ALA A 85 -9.74 -3.09 -9.24
N LEU A 86 -10.83 -2.35 -9.35
CA LEU A 86 -12.17 -2.91 -9.17
C LEU A 86 -12.52 -3.82 -10.35
N PHE A 87 -13.35 -4.81 -10.10
CA PHE A 87 -13.88 -5.69 -11.14
C PHE A 87 -15.11 -5.02 -11.76
N ASP A 88 -15.03 -4.63 -13.03
CA ASP A 88 -16.09 -3.90 -13.73
C ASP A 88 -17.37 -4.72 -13.93
N SER A 89 -17.25 -6.05 -13.95
CA SER A 89 -18.34 -7.00 -14.21
C SER A 89 -19.20 -7.38 -13.00
N ILE A 90 -18.86 -6.88 -11.80
CA ILE A 90 -19.58 -7.18 -10.58
C ILE A 90 -19.95 -5.90 -9.81
N PRO A 91 -21.07 -5.88 -9.05
CA PRO A 91 -21.49 -4.71 -8.30
C PRO A 91 -20.53 -4.36 -7.16
N ILE A 92 -20.70 -3.15 -6.60
CA ILE A 92 -19.84 -2.60 -5.57
C ILE A 92 -19.78 -3.48 -4.32
N TRP A 93 -20.93 -3.99 -3.84
CA TRP A 93 -20.93 -4.87 -2.68
C TRP A 93 -20.11 -6.15 -2.91
N GLU A 94 -20.16 -6.71 -4.11
CA GLU A 94 -19.41 -7.92 -4.44
C GLU A 94 -17.92 -7.60 -4.62
N ASN A 95 -17.56 -6.42 -5.15
CA ASN A 95 -16.19 -5.93 -5.18
C ASN A 95 -15.59 -5.83 -3.77
N ILE A 96 -16.31 -5.21 -2.83
CA ILE A 96 -15.85 -5.02 -1.45
C ILE A 96 -15.66 -6.38 -0.76
N SER A 97 -16.63 -7.27 -0.88
CA SER A 97 -16.67 -8.57 -0.20
C SER A 97 -16.03 -9.70 -1.00
N PHE A 98 -15.36 -9.41 -2.12
CA PHE A 98 -14.89 -10.40 -3.10
C PHE A 98 -14.09 -11.54 -2.46
N ARG A 99 -13.13 -11.21 -1.60
CA ARG A 99 -12.29 -12.21 -0.92
C ARG A 99 -13.09 -13.06 0.06
N LEU A 100 -13.99 -12.47 0.80
CA LEU A 100 -14.80 -13.14 1.82
C LEU A 100 -15.85 -14.08 1.20
N LEU A 101 -16.36 -13.76 0.02
CA LEU A 101 -17.27 -14.61 -0.73
C LEU A 101 -16.60 -15.85 -1.32
N ARG A 102 -15.28 -15.79 -1.59
CA ARG A 102 -14.49 -16.84 -2.28
C ARG A 102 -13.41 -17.48 -1.41
N GLY A 103 -13.22 -16.95 -0.21
CA GLY A 103 -12.21 -17.42 0.75
C GLY A 103 -12.59 -18.70 1.48
N ASN A 104 -11.76 -19.07 2.45
CA ASN A 104 -11.99 -20.28 3.27
C ASN A 104 -13.22 -20.16 4.20
N GLN A 105 -13.47 -18.95 4.69
CA GLN A 105 -14.65 -18.63 5.52
C GLN A 105 -15.67 -17.87 4.66
N LYS A 106 -16.41 -18.62 3.83
CA LYS A 106 -17.41 -18.03 2.95
C LYS A 106 -18.55 -17.44 3.77
N ILE A 107 -18.80 -16.16 3.58
CA ILE A 107 -19.99 -15.48 4.10
C ILE A 107 -21.16 -15.59 3.12
N SER A 108 -22.39 -15.44 3.61
CA SER A 108 -23.58 -15.41 2.77
C SER A 108 -23.60 -14.11 1.92
N ARG A 109 -24.40 -14.11 0.84
CA ARG A 109 -24.59 -12.89 0.03
C ARG A 109 -25.24 -11.76 0.83
N SER A 110 -26.13 -12.10 1.75
CA SER A 110 -26.77 -11.11 2.64
C SER A 110 -25.73 -10.45 3.55
N ASP A 111 -24.90 -11.27 4.22
CA ASP A 111 -23.87 -10.77 5.12
C ASP A 111 -22.81 -9.95 4.36
N ALA A 112 -22.50 -10.36 3.12
CA ALA A 112 -21.59 -9.64 2.24
C ALA A 112 -22.12 -8.23 1.88
N LYS A 113 -23.41 -8.09 1.59
CA LYS A 113 -24.05 -6.78 1.35
C LYS A 113 -24.05 -5.91 2.60
N GLN A 114 -24.38 -6.49 3.76
CA GLN A 114 -24.37 -5.75 5.02
C GLN A 114 -22.95 -5.25 5.33
N LEU A 115 -21.95 -6.13 5.28
CA LEU A 115 -20.55 -5.76 5.48
C LEU A 115 -20.11 -4.64 4.51
N ALA A 116 -20.45 -4.77 3.24
CA ALA A 116 -20.09 -3.76 2.23
C ALA A 116 -20.73 -2.40 2.57
N SER A 117 -21.99 -2.37 3.03
CA SER A 117 -22.64 -1.14 3.48
C SER A 117 -21.93 -0.50 4.68
N GLU A 118 -21.48 -1.31 5.64
CA GLU A 118 -20.71 -0.83 6.79
C GLU A 118 -19.36 -0.26 6.36
N LYS A 119 -18.61 -0.97 5.47
CA LYS A 119 -17.30 -0.51 4.98
C LYS A 119 -17.40 0.72 4.08
N LEU A 120 -18.49 0.87 3.30
CA LEU A 120 -18.74 2.10 2.53
C LEU A 120 -18.87 3.33 3.44
N LYS A 121 -19.57 3.21 4.57
CA LYS A 121 -19.69 4.30 5.54
C LYS A 121 -18.34 4.74 6.10
N LEU A 122 -17.44 3.79 6.39
CA LEU A 122 -16.08 4.08 6.89
C LEU A 122 -15.25 4.88 5.89
N VAL A 123 -15.53 4.77 4.59
CA VAL A 123 -14.85 5.55 3.54
C VAL A 123 -15.66 6.77 3.08
N GLY A 124 -16.68 7.15 3.84
CA GLY A 124 -17.51 8.33 3.57
C GLY A 124 -18.39 8.22 2.33
N LEU A 125 -18.87 7.00 2.02
CA LEU A 125 -19.82 6.74 0.94
C LEU A 125 -21.16 6.23 1.50
N ASN A 126 -22.26 6.64 0.84
CA ASN A 126 -23.58 6.13 1.18
C ASN A 126 -23.78 4.73 0.65
N SER A 127 -24.67 3.96 1.31
CA SER A 127 -25.00 2.59 0.90
C SER A 127 -25.94 2.52 -0.30
N ASP A 128 -26.47 3.60 -0.81
CA ASP A 128 -27.30 3.66 -2.03
C ASP A 128 -26.56 3.24 -3.31
N ILE A 129 -25.23 3.32 -3.29
CA ILE A 129 -24.36 2.89 -4.41
C ILE A 129 -24.05 1.39 -4.41
N ILE A 130 -24.54 0.64 -3.45
CA ILE A 130 -24.08 -0.74 -3.15
C ILE A 130 -24.31 -1.72 -4.31
N ASP A 131 -25.38 -1.54 -5.07
CA ASP A 131 -25.74 -2.35 -6.23
C ASP A 131 -25.27 -1.77 -7.57
N LEU A 132 -24.63 -0.58 -7.56
CA LEU A 132 -24.01 0.02 -8.75
C LEU A 132 -22.74 -0.74 -9.17
N TYR A 133 -22.30 -0.48 -10.39
CA TYR A 133 -21.04 -1.00 -10.96
C TYR A 133 -19.95 0.08 -10.95
N PRO A 134 -18.66 -0.29 -11.00
CA PRO A 134 -17.57 0.69 -11.01
C PRO A 134 -17.69 1.77 -12.07
N SER A 135 -18.18 1.44 -13.28
CA SER A 135 -18.38 2.39 -14.39
C SER A 135 -19.39 3.51 -14.09
N GLU A 136 -20.26 3.32 -13.09
CA GLU A 136 -21.27 4.30 -12.68
C GLU A 136 -20.74 5.27 -11.61
N LEU A 137 -19.49 5.09 -11.15
CA LEU A 137 -18.87 5.88 -10.09
C LEU A 137 -17.82 6.85 -10.64
N SER A 138 -17.67 8.01 -10.00
CA SER A 138 -16.52 8.89 -10.22
C SER A 138 -15.21 8.23 -9.80
N GLY A 139 -14.07 8.68 -10.34
CA GLY A 139 -12.75 8.11 -9.99
C GLY A 139 -12.44 8.19 -8.49
N GLY A 140 -12.84 9.28 -7.81
CA GLY A 140 -12.71 9.42 -6.36
C GLY A 140 -13.57 8.42 -5.58
N MET A 141 -14.81 8.15 -6.03
CA MET A 141 -15.68 7.13 -5.45
C MET A 141 -15.10 5.73 -5.66
N GLN A 142 -14.59 5.42 -6.86
CA GLN A 142 -13.93 4.15 -7.15
C GLN A 142 -12.73 3.89 -6.21
N LYS A 143 -11.93 4.91 -5.93
CA LYS A 143 -10.80 4.83 -4.98
C LYS A 143 -11.28 4.54 -3.55
N ARG A 144 -12.37 5.19 -3.09
CA ARG A 144 -12.96 4.92 -1.78
C ARG A 144 -13.55 3.51 -1.69
N VAL A 145 -14.21 3.02 -2.74
CA VAL A 145 -14.67 1.62 -2.82
C VAL A 145 -13.50 0.64 -2.77
N ALA A 146 -12.41 0.92 -3.48
CA ALA A 146 -11.21 0.09 -3.43
C ALA A 146 -10.56 0.11 -2.04
N LEU A 147 -10.64 1.23 -1.31
CA LEU A 147 -10.22 1.33 0.08
C LEU A 147 -11.14 0.50 1.00
N ALA A 148 -12.47 0.59 0.82
CA ALA A 148 -13.44 -0.24 1.54
C ALA A 148 -13.17 -1.75 1.32
N ARG A 149 -12.83 -2.16 0.09
CA ARG A 149 -12.40 -3.53 -0.22
C ARG A 149 -11.12 -3.92 0.50
N ALA A 150 -10.15 -3.02 0.59
CA ALA A 150 -8.87 -3.30 1.26
C ALA A 150 -9.06 -3.59 2.76
N ILE A 151 -10.06 -2.98 3.40
CA ILE A 151 -10.35 -3.14 4.84
C ILE A 151 -11.48 -4.14 5.14
N ALA A 152 -12.11 -4.75 4.13
CA ALA A 152 -13.30 -5.57 4.31
C ALA A 152 -13.05 -6.84 5.16
N GLY A 153 -11.86 -7.40 5.13
CA GLY A 153 -11.49 -8.60 5.88
C GLY A 153 -10.76 -8.33 7.19
N ASP A 154 -10.87 -7.13 7.74
CA ASP A 154 -10.20 -6.69 8.97
C ASP A 154 -8.70 -7.08 9.01
N PRO A 155 -7.92 -6.62 8.01
CA PRO A 155 -6.54 -7.00 7.86
C PRO A 155 -5.67 -6.46 8.99
N LYS A 156 -4.54 -7.15 9.28
CA LYS A 156 -3.51 -6.67 10.20
C LYS A 156 -2.50 -5.73 9.53
N VAL A 157 -2.34 -5.88 8.23
CA VAL A 157 -1.43 -5.08 7.42
C VAL A 157 -2.13 -4.62 6.16
N ILE A 158 -2.03 -3.33 5.82
CA ILE A 158 -2.60 -2.78 4.59
C ILE A 158 -1.48 -2.19 3.72
N PHE A 159 -1.52 -2.54 2.44
CA PHE A 159 -0.63 -1.98 1.43
C PHE A 159 -1.38 -0.98 0.56
N PHE A 160 -0.78 0.17 0.33
CA PHE A 160 -1.28 1.22 -0.54
C PHE A 160 -0.25 1.49 -1.65
N ASP A 161 -0.59 1.14 -2.88
CA ASP A 161 0.28 1.39 -4.05
C ASP A 161 -0.24 2.61 -4.80
N GLU A 162 0.46 3.75 -4.65
CA GLU A 162 0.14 5.03 -5.27
C GLU A 162 -1.35 5.41 -5.09
N PRO A 163 -1.85 5.55 -3.86
CA PRO A 163 -3.30 5.63 -3.58
C PRO A 163 -3.97 6.85 -4.18
N THR A 164 -3.23 7.94 -4.38
CA THR A 164 -3.75 9.24 -4.85
C THR A 164 -3.43 9.54 -6.30
N THR A 165 -2.71 8.65 -6.99
CA THR A 165 -2.36 8.86 -8.41
C THR A 165 -3.62 8.96 -9.27
N GLY A 166 -3.67 10.00 -10.12
CA GLY A 166 -4.78 10.28 -11.03
C GLY A 166 -5.94 11.06 -10.39
N LEU A 167 -5.81 11.50 -9.15
CA LEU A 167 -6.78 12.38 -8.49
C LEU A 167 -6.31 13.84 -8.52
N ASP A 168 -7.26 14.76 -8.50
CA ASP A 168 -6.97 16.16 -8.23
C ASP A 168 -6.48 16.37 -6.77
N PRO A 169 -5.82 17.50 -6.46
CA PRO A 169 -5.23 17.72 -5.13
C PRO A 169 -6.24 17.69 -3.98
N ILE A 170 -7.48 18.09 -4.20
CA ILE A 170 -8.52 18.11 -3.17
C ILE A 170 -8.92 16.67 -2.83
N MET A 171 -9.21 15.87 -3.86
CA MET A 171 -9.56 14.46 -3.68
C MET A 171 -8.39 13.63 -3.16
N ALA A 172 -7.16 13.91 -3.59
CA ALA A 172 -5.96 13.29 -3.04
C ALA A 172 -5.86 13.52 -1.51
N ASN A 173 -6.10 14.75 -1.06
CA ASN A 173 -6.09 15.08 0.37
C ASN A 173 -7.19 14.33 1.14
N VAL A 174 -8.39 14.20 0.57
CA VAL A 174 -9.48 13.41 1.16
C VAL A 174 -9.09 11.95 1.33
N ILE A 175 -8.52 11.32 0.29
CA ILE A 175 -8.06 9.92 0.36
C ILE A 175 -6.94 9.75 1.37
N ASN A 176 -5.97 10.67 1.42
CA ASN A 176 -4.88 10.62 2.38
C ASN A 176 -5.37 10.66 3.84
N ARG A 177 -6.35 11.55 4.13
CA ARG A 177 -6.96 11.62 5.47
C ARG A 177 -7.71 10.34 5.81
N LEU A 178 -8.52 9.81 4.89
CA LEU A 178 -9.21 8.54 5.09
C LEU A 178 -8.23 7.38 5.37
N ILE A 179 -7.12 7.31 4.62
CA ILE A 179 -6.06 6.31 4.89
C ILE A 179 -5.52 6.49 6.31
N ARG A 180 -5.21 7.74 6.72
CA ARG A 180 -4.69 8.02 8.05
C ARG A 180 -5.67 7.65 9.16
N GLU A 181 -6.93 8.03 9.02
CA GLU A 181 -8.01 7.71 9.96
C GLU A 181 -8.17 6.20 10.11
N ILE A 182 -8.28 5.46 9.01
CA ILE A 182 -8.40 4.01 8.99
C ILE A 182 -7.21 3.34 9.70
N VAL A 183 -5.98 3.78 9.40
CA VAL A 183 -4.78 3.20 10.01
C VAL A 183 -4.78 3.41 11.54
N VAL A 184 -5.17 4.59 12.00
CA VAL A 184 -5.21 4.93 13.42
C VAL A 184 -6.36 4.20 14.12
N GLU A 185 -7.57 4.24 13.57
CA GLU A 185 -8.76 3.65 14.20
C GLU A 185 -8.70 2.12 14.25
N MET A 186 -8.20 1.49 13.19
CA MET A 186 -8.06 0.03 13.14
C MET A 186 -6.79 -0.47 13.84
N GLY A 187 -5.83 0.40 14.17
CA GLY A 187 -4.54 0.02 14.74
C GLY A 187 -3.69 -0.87 13.83
N VAL A 188 -3.89 -0.81 12.52
CA VAL A 188 -3.24 -1.67 11.54
C VAL A 188 -1.84 -1.15 11.18
N THR A 189 -0.98 -2.06 10.72
CA THR A 189 0.29 -1.67 10.10
C THR A 189 0.03 -1.28 8.65
N ALA A 190 0.50 -0.10 8.23
CA ALA A 190 0.34 0.37 6.87
C ALA A 190 1.69 0.51 6.15
N ILE A 191 1.71 0.13 4.87
CA ILE A 191 2.85 0.35 3.98
C ILE A 191 2.32 1.04 2.73
N THR A 192 2.71 2.30 2.56
CA THR A 192 2.31 3.10 1.39
C THR A 192 3.50 3.32 0.49
N ILE A 193 3.34 3.08 -0.81
CA ILE A 193 4.28 3.55 -1.82
C ILE A 193 3.71 4.80 -2.45
N THR A 194 4.51 5.85 -2.53
CA THR A 194 4.17 7.04 -3.31
C THR A 194 5.41 7.82 -3.69
N HIS A 195 5.27 8.67 -4.70
CA HIS A 195 6.23 9.71 -5.04
C HIS A 195 5.74 11.11 -4.62
N ASP A 196 4.51 11.20 -4.08
CA ASP A 196 3.92 12.46 -3.62
C ASP A 196 4.31 12.75 -2.16
N ILE A 197 5.05 13.84 -1.98
CA ILE A 197 5.53 14.27 -0.67
C ILE A 197 4.40 14.81 0.21
N ASN A 198 3.37 15.43 -0.38
CA ASN A 198 2.21 15.91 0.39
C ASN A 198 1.45 14.73 0.99
N SER A 199 1.20 13.68 0.22
CA SER A 199 0.61 12.44 0.73
C SER A 199 1.48 11.83 1.83
N THR A 200 2.80 11.80 1.64
CA THR A 200 3.76 11.29 2.63
C THR A 200 3.61 12.00 3.97
N ARG A 201 3.52 13.34 3.98
CA ARG A 201 3.36 14.16 5.21
C ARG A 201 2.07 13.89 5.99
N ILE A 202 1.01 13.48 5.30
CA ILE A 202 -0.29 13.20 5.92
C ILE A 202 -0.36 11.78 6.47
N ILE A 203 0.15 10.81 5.70
CA ILE A 203 -0.05 9.37 5.97
C ILE A 203 1.01 8.81 6.93
N ALA A 204 2.26 9.28 6.85
CA ALA A 204 3.42 8.59 7.45
C ALA A 204 3.58 8.83 8.95
N ASP A 205 3.95 7.79 9.68
CA ASP A 205 4.68 7.85 10.96
C ASP A 205 6.18 7.77 10.70
N ASP A 206 6.59 6.85 9.81
CA ASP A 206 7.96 6.64 9.36
C ASP A 206 8.04 6.77 7.85
N VAL A 207 9.18 7.21 7.36
CA VAL A 207 9.46 7.31 5.93
C VAL A 207 10.74 6.55 5.60
N ALA A 208 10.75 5.81 4.49
CA ALA A 208 11.95 5.19 3.93
C ALA A 208 12.11 5.61 2.48
N MET A 209 13.32 5.98 2.09
CA MET A 209 13.65 6.27 0.70
C MET A 209 14.28 5.06 0.04
N LEU A 210 13.65 4.56 -1.02
CA LEU A 210 14.18 3.48 -1.85
C LEU A 210 14.76 4.07 -3.14
N ASP A 211 16.05 3.87 -3.34
CA ASP A 211 16.73 4.20 -4.59
C ASP A 211 17.80 3.16 -4.91
N SER A 212 18.02 2.90 -6.22
CA SER A 212 18.99 1.91 -6.72
C SER A 212 18.90 0.54 -6.04
N GLY A 213 17.66 0.13 -5.70
CA GLY A 213 17.36 -1.17 -5.08
C GLY A 213 17.75 -1.29 -3.61
N LYS A 214 18.02 -0.19 -2.92
CA LYS A 214 18.37 -0.15 -1.48
C LYS A 214 17.58 0.92 -0.75
N VAL A 215 17.38 0.72 0.56
CA VAL A 215 16.91 1.79 1.45
C VAL A 215 18.08 2.73 1.72
N GLN A 216 18.02 3.93 1.17
CA GLN A 216 19.06 4.97 1.29
C GLN A 216 18.94 5.76 2.58
N TRP A 217 17.72 5.86 3.11
CA TRP A 217 17.41 6.54 4.36
C TRP A 217 16.12 6.01 4.96
N LYS A 218 16.02 6.01 6.27
CA LYS A 218 14.79 5.77 7.01
C LYS A 218 14.76 6.63 8.26
N GLY A 219 13.63 7.27 8.55
CA GLY A 219 13.43 8.11 9.73
C GLY A 219 11.96 8.39 10.00
N LYS A 220 11.70 9.09 11.11
CA LYS A 220 10.36 9.61 11.43
C LYS A 220 9.98 10.74 10.47
N ILE A 221 8.67 10.90 10.23
CA ILE A 221 8.15 11.94 9.32
C ILE A 221 8.64 13.36 9.71
N ASN A 222 8.73 13.67 11.00
CA ASN A 222 9.20 14.96 11.48
C ASN A 222 10.70 15.23 11.23
N HIS A 223 11.47 14.20 10.86
CA HIS A 223 12.87 14.33 10.47
C HIS A 223 13.05 14.39 8.94
N LEU A 224 11.97 14.32 8.16
CA LEU A 224 12.08 14.26 6.69
C LEU A 224 12.77 15.48 6.11
N ASP A 225 12.41 16.69 6.57
CA ASP A 225 12.97 17.97 6.08
C ASP A 225 14.40 18.22 6.56
N ASN A 226 14.82 17.54 7.63
CA ASN A 226 16.15 17.62 8.21
C ASN A 226 16.79 16.22 8.24
N SER A 227 16.65 15.48 7.14
CA SER A 227 17.09 14.09 7.05
C SER A 227 18.60 13.89 7.17
N GLY A 228 19.40 14.93 6.88
CA GLY A 228 20.84 14.86 6.74
C GLY A 228 21.29 14.02 5.53
N ASN A 229 20.36 13.59 4.68
CA ASN A 229 20.63 12.78 3.50
C ASN A 229 20.35 13.58 2.21
N LYS A 230 21.42 13.87 1.46
CA LYS A 230 21.34 14.67 0.23
C LYS A 230 20.40 14.10 -0.84
N MET A 231 20.19 12.77 -0.88
CA MET A 231 19.24 12.15 -1.82
C MET A 231 17.79 12.44 -1.39
N VAL A 232 17.51 12.36 -0.09
CA VAL A 232 16.20 12.73 0.45
C VAL A 232 15.93 14.20 0.18
N ASP A 233 16.90 15.08 0.50
CA ASP A 233 16.76 16.53 0.31
C ASP A 233 16.51 16.87 -1.17
N GLN A 234 17.23 16.22 -2.09
CA GLN A 234 17.01 16.39 -3.53
C GLN A 234 15.59 15.97 -3.93
N PHE A 235 15.13 14.82 -3.44
CA PHE A 235 13.86 14.24 -3.81
C PHE A 235 12.67 15.06 -3.31
N ILE A 236 12.67 15.44 -2.02
CA ILE A 236 11.56 16.17 -1.41
C ILE A 236 11.42 17.61 -1.91
N ASN A 237 12.52 18.22 -2.33
CA ASN A 237 12.56 19.60 -2.86
C ASN A 237 12.50 19.63 -4.41
N GLY A 238 12.43 18.48 -5.08
CA GLY A 238 12.35 18.40 -6.54
C GLY A 238 13.56 19.00 -7.26
N LEU A 239 14.77 18.94 -6.66
CA LEU A 239 15.95 19.55 -7.22
C LEU A 239 16.46 18.78 -8.45
N ALA A 240 16.67 19.48 -9.57
CA ALA A 240 17.17 18.87 -10.80
C ALA A 240 18.62 18.36 -10.68
N THR A 241 19.42 18.95 -9.80
CA THR A 241 20.81 18.58 -9.55
C THR A 241 20.98 17.97 -8.17
N GLY A 242 21.81 16.91 -8.06
CA GLY A 242 22.06 16.22 -6.79
C GLY A 242 22.60 14.81 -6.99
N PRO A 243 22.73 14.02 -5.91
CA PRO A 243 23.28 12.66 -5.96
C PRO A 243 22.38 11.66 -6.70
N ILE A 244 21.09 11.95 -6.85
CA ILE A 244 20.19 11.14 -7.68
C ILE A 244 20.50 11.49 -9.15
N SER A 245 21.19 10.58 -9.85
CA SER A 245 21.55 10.78 -11.25
C SER A 245 20.32 10.74 -12.15
N ASN A 246 20.11 11.80 -12.94
CA ASN A 246 19.12 11.84 -14.02
C ASN A 246 19.80 11.29 -15.29
N ASN A 247 19.97 9.96 -15.37
CA ASN A 247 20.33 9.34 -16.65
C ASN A 247 19.04 9.24 -17.49
N TYR A 248 18.79 10.29 -18.31
CA TYR A 248 17.88 10.24 -19.44
C TYR A 248 18.66 9.74 -20.67
#